data_cd382609d78ce4fa5882e6e8d02dae30
#
_entry.id   cd382609d78ce4fa5882e6e8d02dae30
#
_cell.length_a   1.000
_cell.length_b   1.000
_cell.length_c   1.000
_cell.angle_alpha   90.00
_cell.angle_beta   90.00
_cell.angle_gamma   90.00
#
_symmetry.space_group_name_H-M   'P 1'
#
loop_
_entity.id
_entity.type
_entity.pdbx_description
1 polymer ?
#
loop_
_entity_poly.entity_id
_entity_poly.type
_entity_poly.pdbx_seq_one_letter_code
_entity_poly.pdbx_strand_id
1 'polypeptide(L)'
;MQTVAETSLFVKQATALFTDDERKDLIDFLATHPQAGDEIPGAGGVRKLRFGAKGKGKRGGARVIYYWYSDDAPIYALLVYGKNEKTDLKPEEAKAVAAFAKAIKATYRSKP
;
A
#
# COMPACT_ATOMS: atom_id res chain seq x y z
N MET A 1 12.57 -2.27 12.03
CA MET A 1 11.93 -1.59 10.90
C MET A 1 11.92 -2.52 9.69
N GLN A 2 10.77 -2.73 9.09
CA GLN A 2 10.63 -3.65 7.97
C GLN A 2 10.98 -2.98 6.64
N THR A 3 11.49 -3.77 5.69
CA THR A 3 11.74 -3.26 4.34
C THR A 3 10.41 -3.03 3.61
N VAL A 4 10.31 -1.93 2.88
CA VAL A 4 9.16 -1.65 2.03
C VAL A 4 9.58 -1.79 0.57
N ALA A 5 8.94 -2.70 -0.14
CA ALA A 5 9.17 -2.91 -1.57
C ALA A 5 8.09 -2.14 -2.34
N GLU A 6 8.51 -1.21 -3.19
CA GLU A 6 7.60 -0.38 -3.96
C GLU A 6 7.47 -0.92 -5.38
N THR A 7 6.22 -1.16 -5.82
CA THR A 7 6.01 -1.53 -7.23
C THR A 7 6.28 -0.32 -8.12
N SER A 8 6.57 -0.57 -9.40
CA SER A 8 6.80 0.53 -10.35
C SER A 8 5.57 1.43 -10.46
N LEU A 9 4.38 0.85 -10.42
CA LEU A 9 3.13 1.62 -10.42
C LEU A 9 3.03 2.52 -9.19
N PHE A 10 3.35 1.99 -8.00
CA PHE A 10 3.34 2.78 -6.78
C PHE A 10 4.31 3.96 -6.88
N VAL A 11 5.53 3.71 -7.34
CA VAL A 11 6.54 4.77 -7.48
C VAL A 11 6.03 5.90 -8.37
N LYS A 12 5.45 5.55 -9.52
CA LYS A 12 4.91 6.52 -10.46
C LYS A 12 3.80 7.36 -9.83
N GLN A 13 2.86 6.70 -9.16
CA GLN A 13 1.72 7.37 -8.53
C GLN A 13 2.15 8.22 -7.34
N ALA A 14 3.04 7.70 -6.51
CA ALA A 14 3.54 8.41 -5.34
C ALA A 14 4.30 9.67 -5.72
N THR A 15 5.09 9.60 -6.79
CA THR A 15 5.84 10.77 -7.29
C THR A 15 4.89 11.90 -7.69
N ALA A 16 3.73 11.56 -8.25
CA ALA A 16 2.74 12.57 -8.63
C ALA A 16 1.95 13.13 -7.45
N LEU A 17 1.75 12.34 -6.39
CA LEU A 17 0.89 12.71 -5.28
C LEU A 17 1.61 13.31 -4.08
N PHE A 18 2.86 12.93 -3.85
CA PHE A 18 3.61 13.29 -2.64
C PHE A 18 4.84 14.11 -2.98
N THR A 19 5.22 14.98 -2.03
CA THR A 19 6.57 15.53 -2.02
C THR A 19 7.55 14.42 -1.60
N ASP A 20 8.84 14.64 -1.81
CA ASP A 20 9.86 13.66 -1.42
C ASP A 20 9.82 13.39 0.09
N ASP A 21 9.62 14.45 0.90
CA ASP A 21 9.53 14.31 2.35
C ASP A 21 8.30 13.52 2.77
N GLU A 22 7.15 13.79 2.12
CA GLU A 22 5.92 13.06 2.41
C GLU A 22 6.05 11.58 2.05
N ARG A 23 6.71 11.29 0.93
CA ARG A 23 6.93 9.91 0.51
C ARG A 23 7.83 9.19 1.48
N LYS A 24 8.90 9.84 1.95
CA LYS A 24 9.79 9.26 2.95
C LYS A 24 9.02 8.98 4.24
N ASP A 25 8.19 9.92 4.69
CA ASP A 25 7.38 9.74 5.90
C ASP A 25 6.43 8.56 5.76
N LEU A 26 5.83 8.39 4.57
CA LEU A 26 4.95 7.26 4.32
C LEU A 26 5.69 5.93 4.40
N ILE A 27 6.85 5.84 3.77
CA ILE A 27 7.66 4.61 3.78
C ILE A 27 8.08 4.27 5.22
N ASP A 28 8.54 5.26 5.97
CA ASP A 28 8.92 5.06 7.37
C ASP A 28 7.73 4.61 8.22
N PHE A 29 6.56 5.20 7.98
CA PHE A 29 5.34 4.84 8.69
C PHE A 29 4.93 3.39 8.42
N LEU A 30 4.93 2.97 7.16
CA LEU A 30 4.61 1.59 6.80
C LEU A 30 5.60 0.61 7.43
N ALA A 31 6.88 0.95 7.41
CA ALA A 31 7.93 0.09 7.95
C ALA A 31 7.80 -0.11 9.46
N THR A 32 7.25 0.87 10.18
CA THR A 32 7.09 0.80 11.63
C THR A 32 5.69 0.39 12.07
N HIS A 33 4.68 0.58 11.22
CA HIS A 33 3.27 0.27 11.54
C HIS A 33 2.60 -0.51 10.41
N PRO A 34 3.08 -1.73 10.10
CA PRO A 34 2.59 -2.45 8.91
C PRO A 34 1.12 -2.85 8.98
N GLN A 35 0.54 -2.89 10.17
CA GLN A 35 -0.87 -3.28 10.33
C GLN A 35 -1.80 -2.08 10.55
N ALA A 36 -1.33 -0.86 10.32
CA ALA A 36 -2.12 0.34 10.56
C ALA A 36 -3.29 0.51 9.61
N GLY A 37 -3.16 0.06 8.35
CA GLY A 37 -4.26 0.14 7.41
C GLY A 37 -5.31 -0.92 7.63
N ASP A 38 -6.54 -0.66 7.19
CA ASP A 38 -7.65 -1.62 7.30
C ASP A 38 -7.62 -2.61 6.15
N GLU A 39 -7.90 -3.87 6.44
CA GLU A 39 -8.00 -4.88 5.40
C GLU A 39 -9.18 -4.59 4.48
N ILE A 40 -8.94 -4.72 3.18
CA ILE A 40 -9.98 -4.54 2.17
C ILE A 40 -10.75 -5.87 2.04
N PRO A 41 -12.07 -5.86 2.23
CA PRO A 41 -12.85 -7.10 2.11
C PRO A 41 -12.62 -7.79 0.76
N GLY A 42 -12.36 -9.08 0.80
CA GLY A 42 -12.17 -9.87 -0.42
C GLY A 42 -10.86 -9.69 -1.14
N ALA A 43 -9.92 -8.94 -0.58
CA ALA A 43 -8.63 -8.66 -1.24
C ALA A 43 -7.46 -9.48 -0.70
N GLY A 44 -7.73 -10.56 0.03
CA GLY A 44 -6.69 -11.50 0.45
C GLY A 44 -5.70 -10.98 1.46
N GLY A 45 -6.07 -9.97 2.24
CA GLY A 45 -5.21 -9.39 3.26
C GLY A 45 -4.58 -8.05 2.87
N VAL A 46 -4.83 -7.59 1.66
CA VAL A 46 -4.39 -6.26 1.21
C VAL A 46 -5.06 -5.19 2.06
N ARG A 47 -4.29 -4.16 2.42
CA ARG A 47 -4.74 -3.10 3.33
C ARG A 47 -4.80 -1.75 2.63
N LYS A 48 -5.67 -0.89 3.16
CA LYS A 48 -5.83 0.49 2.70
C LYS A 48 -5.54 1.43 3.86
N LEU A 49 -4.62 2.37 3.63
CA LEU A 49 -4.21 3.35 4.63
C LEU A 49 -4.49 4.75 4.10
N ARG A 50 -5.09 5.59 4.94
CA ARG A 50 -5.23 7.03 4.63
C ARG A 50 -3.95 7.73 5.04
N PHE A 51 -3.40 8.53 4.12
CA PHE A 51 -2.17 9.25 4.40
C PHE A 51 -2.25 10.65 3.79
N GLY A 52 -1.79 11.66 4.54
CA GLY A 52 -1.82 13.04 4.07
C GLY A 52 -0.91 13.26 2.87
N ALA A 53 -1.32 14.12 1.93
CA ALA A 53 -0.56 14.43 0.74
C ALA A 53 -0.60 15.94 0.47
N LYS A 54 0.56 16.53 0.21
CA LYS A 54 0.72 17.94 -0.14
C LYS A 54 -0.03 18.89 0.83
N GLY A 55 0.09 18.60 2.13
CA GLY A 55 -0.50 19.43 3.18
C GLY A 55 -1.99 19.27 3.39
N LYS A 56 -2.65 18.34 2.71
CA LYS A 56 -4.11 18.19 2.78
C LYS A 56 -4.63 17.41 3.97
N GLY A 57 -3.77 16.81 4.77
CA GLY A 57 -4.18 15.98 5.88
C GLY A 57 -4.80 14.66 5.44
N LYS A 58 -5.15 13.80 6.41
CA LYS A 58 -5.59 12.42 6.12
C LYS A 58 -6.89 12.36 5.32
N ARG A 59 -7.85 13.23 5.59
CA ARG A 59 -9.16 13.19 4.93
C ARG A 59 -9.09 13.63 3.47
N GLY A 60 -8.25 14.60 3.16
CA GLY A 60 -8.11 15.11 1.82
C GLY A 60 -6.90 14.54 1.09
N GLY A 61 -6.21 13.56 1.69
CA GLY A 61 -4.96 13.05 1.18
C GLY A 61 -5.11 11.87 0.25
N ALA A 62 -4.22 10.91 0.41
CA ALA A 62 -4.14 9.75 -0.46
C ALA A 62 -4.61 8.48 0.25
N ARG A 63 -4.93 7.48 -0.57
CA ARG A 63 -5.21 6.13 -0.12
C ARG A 63 -4.09 5.24 -0.60
N VAL A 64 -3.36 4.63 0.34
CA VAL A 64 -2.21 3.77 0.06
C VAL A 64 -2.67 2.32 0.16
N ILE A 65 -2.46 1.57 -0.91
CA ILE A 65 -2.83 0.16 -0.96
C ILE A 65 -1.55 -0.64 -0.85
N TYR A 66 -1.47 -1.48 0.18
CA TYR A 66 -0.25 -2.24 0.46
C TYR A 66 -0.59 -3.61 1.03
N TYR A 67 0.41 -4.49 1.03
CA TYR A 67 0.26 -5.84 1.56
C TYR A 67 1.38 -6.14 2.55
N TRP A 68 1.01 -6.54 3.75
CA TRP A 68 1.90 -7.06 4.78
C TRP A 68 1.52 -8.51 5.05
N TYR A 69 2.45 -9.42 4.84
CA TYR A 69 2.22 -10.84 5.10
C TYR A 69 2.72 -11.24 6.49
N SER A 70 4.00 -10.93 6.78
CA SER A 70 4.63 -11.28 8.06
C SER A 70 5.86 -10.41 8.25
N ASP A 71 6.46 -10.52 9.44
CA ASP A 71 7.71 -9.79 9.73
C ASP A 71 8.89 -10.30 8.91
N ASP A 72 8.77 -11.49 8.33
CA ASP A 72 9.86 -12.10 7.56
C ASP A 72 9.84 -11.72 6.08
N ALA A 73 8.82 -11.02 5.63
CA ALA A 73 8.68 -10.60 4.24
C ALA A 73 8.67 -9.08 4.14
N PRO A 74 9.09 -8.50 3.01
CA PRO A 74 8.92 -7.06 2.81
C PRO A 74 7.45 -6.67 2.83
N ILE A 75 7.17 -5.42 3.16
CA ILE A 75 5.86 -4.82 2.97
C ILE A 75 5.81 -4.38 1.51
N TYR A 76 4.76 -4.73 0.80
CA TYR A 76 4.63 -4.39 -0.62
C TYR A 76 3.69 -3.20 -0.78
N ALA A 77 4.23 -2.05 -1.17
CA ALA A 77 3.44 -0.88 -1.53
C ALA A 77 2.99 -1.07 -2.98
N LEU A 78 1.69 -1.29 -3.18
CA LEU A 78 1.15 -1.77 -4.44
C LEU A 78 0.68 -0.64 -5.36
N LEU A 79 -0.10 0.29 -4.83
CA LEU A 79 -0.57 1.45 -5.57
C LEU A 79 -1.05 2.53 -4.59
N VAL A 80 -1.19 3.74 -5.08
CA VAL A 80 -1.69 4.86 -4.29
C VAL A 80 -2.51 5.77 -5.20
N TYR A 81 -3.60 6.29 -4.67
CA TYR A 81 -4.44 7.22 -5.43
C TYR A 81 -4.93 8.34 -4.50
N GLY A 82 -5.20 9.50 -5.09
CA GLY A 82 -5.78 10.61 -4.36
C GLY A 82 -7.27 10.40 -4.14
N LYS A 83 -7.78 10.90 -3.02
CA LYS A 83 -9.21 10.82 -2.73
C LYS A 83 -10.06 11.43 -3.84
N ASN A 84 -9.54 12.47 -4.51
CA ASN A 84 -10.26 13.16 -5.58
C ASN A 84 -10.33 12.35 -6.87
N GLU A 85 -9.45 11.35 -7.04
CA GLU A 85 -9.44 10.53 -8.24
C GLU A 85 -10.54 9.46 -8.19
N LYS A 86 -10.69 8.86 -7.00
CA LYS A 86 -11.70 7.82 -6.77
C LYS A 86 -11.80 7.56 -5.27
N THR A 87 -12.90 6.94 -4.84
CA THR A 87 -13.12 6.62 -3.43
C THR A 87 -12.67 5.21 -3.09
N ASP A 88 -12.67 4.31 -4.07
CA ASP A 88 -12.32 2.91 -3.88
C ASP A 88 -11.61 2.35 -5.09
N LEU A 89 -11.03 1.14 -4.93
CA LEU A 89 -10.44 0.42 -6.04
C LEU A 89 -11.50 0.03 -7.06
N LYS A 90 -11.14 0.10 -8.33
CA LYS A 90 -11.97 -0.47 -9.38
C LYS A 90 -11.95 -2.00 -9.26
N PRO A 91 -13.00 -2.71 -9.75
CA PRO A 91 -13.02 -4.17 -9.66
C PRO A 91 -11.78 -4.86 -10.21
N GLU A 92 -11.25 -4.41 -11.35
CA GLU A 92 -10.05 -4.99 -11.92
C GLU A 92 -8.80 -4.72 -11.07
N GLU A 93 -8.75 -3.57 -10.40
CA GLU A 93 -7.66 -3.26 -9.48
C GLU A 93 -7.73 -4.13 -8.24
N ALA A 94 -8.94 -4.33 -7.69
CA ALA A 94 -9.14 -5.18 -6.54
C ALA A 94 -8.71 -6.62 -6.83
N LYS A 95 -9.05 -7.12 -8.02
CA LYS A 95 -8.63 -8.45 -8.45
C LYS A 95 -7.11 -8.55 -8.59
N ALA A 96 -6.48 -7.52 -9.15
CA ALA A 96 -5.04 -7.52 -9.36
C ALA A 96 -4.28 -7.52 -8.04
N VAL A 97 -4.69 -6.70 -7.06
CA VAL A 97 -4.01 -6.68 -5.76
C VAL A 97 -4.25 -7.96 -4.98
N ALA A 98 -5.44 -8.54 -5.08
CA ALA A 98 -5.73 -9.82 -4.43
C ALA A 98 -4.89 -10.95 -5.02
N ALA A 99 -4.72 -10.97 -6.34
CA ALA A 99 -3.86 -11.96 -7.01
C ALA A 99 -2.40 -11.78 -6.61
N PHE A 100 -1.94 -10.55 -6.49
CA PHE A 100 -0.58 -10.25 -6.04
C PHE A 100 -0.36 -10.77 -4.61
N ALA A 101 -1.29 -10.48 -3.70
CA ALA A 101 -1.21 -10.95 -2.32
C ALA A 101 -1.19 -12.47 -2.25
N LYS A 102 -2.01 -13.14 -3.06
CA LYS A 102 -2.03 -14.61 -3.12
C LYS A 102 -0.68 -15.16 -3.57
N ALA A 103 -0.06 -14.55 -4.57
CA ALA A 103 1.24 -14.98 -5.07
C ALA A 103 2.33 -14.79 -4.01
N ILE A 104 2.34 -13.66 -3.31
CA ILE A 104 3.28 -13.40 -2.23
C ILE A 104 3.11 -14.42 -1.10
N LYS A 105 1.88 -14.65 -0.69
CA LYS A 105 1.56 -15.61 0.36
C LYS A 105 2.06 -17.01 0.00
N ALA A 106 1.83 -17.45 -1.24
CA ALA A 106 2.29 -18.75 -1.70
C ALA A 106 3.80 -18.84 -1.67
N THR A 107 4.50 -17.79 -2.11
CA THR A 107 5.96 -17.75 -2.13
C THR A 107 6.54 -17.93 -0.73
N TYR A 108 6.05 -17.18 0.26
CA TYR A 108 6.61 -17.23 1.59
C TYR A 108 6.14 -18.43 2.41
N ARG A 109 4.95 -18.95 2.13
CA ARG A 109 4.47 -20.18 2.77
C ARG A 109 5.23 -21.42 2.31
N SER A 110 5.76 -21.42 1.09
CA SER A 110 6.49 -22.55 0.51
C SER A 110 7.92 -22.64 1.00
N LYS A 111 8.44 -21.64 1.66
CA LYS A 111 9.81 -21.64 2.18
C LYS A 111 9.93 -22.56 3.39
N PRO A 112 10.98 -23.40 3.43
CA PRO A 112 11.23 -24.23 4.60
C PRO A 112 11.59 -23.40 5.82
#